data_9874bf3bf8b65bc8280c6ac6dc40b95f
#
_entry.id   9874bf3bf8b65bc8280c6ac6dc40b95f
#
_cell.length_a   1.000
_cell.length_b   1.000
_cell.length_c   1.000
_cell.angle_alpha   90.00
_cell.angle_beta   90.00
_cell.angle_gamma   90.00
#
_symmetry.space_group_name_H-M   'P 1'
#
loop_
_entity.id
_entity.type
_entity.pdbx_description
1 polymer ?
#
loop_
_entity_poly.entity_id
_entity_poly.type
_entity_poly.pdbx_seq_one_letter_code
_entity_poly.pdbx_strand_id
1 'polypeptide(L)'
;MNQARTRHHMYVAQQDDDRISIYTVDPETGELSLQEDVAVDGGPAPLALSPNKELLYVGLRGSQQIATYRVESPSGRLSVVGSVPLQGEPVYVATDRTGRYILSAYYY
;
A
#
# COMPACT_ATOMS: atom_id res chain seq x y z
N MET A 1 22.98 -5.17 23.85
CA MET A 1 22.08 -4.76 23.59
C MET A 1 21.42 -5.39 22.63
N ASN A 2 20.56 -5.28 22.47
CA ASN A 2 20.01 -5.90 21.61
C ASN A 2 19.80 -5.30 20.46
N GLN A 3 19.81 -5.85 19.46
CA GLN A 3 19.50 -5.37 18.34
C GLN A 3 18.13 -5.17 18.23
N ALA A 4 17.73 -4.17 17.68
CA ALA A 4 16.41 -3.87 17.45
C ALA A 4 15.88 -4.87 16.54
N ARG A 5 14.76 -5.48 16.82
CA ARG A 5 14.15 -6.36 15.97
C ARG A 5 13.62 -5.65 14.84
N THR A 6 13.77 -6.11 13.63
CA THR A 6 13.15 -5.56 12.45
C THR A 6 11.68 -5.77 12.55
N ARG A 7 10.91 -4.69 12.48
CA ARG A 7 9.49 -4.79 12.47
C ARG A 7 9.00 -4.96 11.08
N HIS A 8 8.03 -5.83 10.90
CA HIS A 8 7.35 -5.99 9.64
C HIS A 8 6.03 -5.24 9.69
N HIS A 9 5.62 -4.72 8.55
CA HIS A 9 4.36 -4.00 8.47
C HIS A 9 3.46 -4.66 7.44
N MET A 10 2.15 -4.61 7.68
CA MET A 10 1.17 -5.13 6.76
C MET A 10 0.18 -4.03 6.46
N TYR A 11 -0.12 -3.83 5.18
CA TYR A 11 -1.05 -2.80 4.75
C TYR A 11 -2.32 -3.49 4.28
N VAL A 12 -3.46 -3.07 4.81
CA VAL A 12 -4.75 -3.66 4.50
C VAL A 12 -5.65 -2.56 3.96
N ALA A 13 -6.03 -2.68 2.69
CA ALA A 13 -6.94 -1.72 2.09
C ALA A 13 -8.36 -2.07 2.50
N GLN A 14 -9.12 -1.06 2.90
CA GLN A 14 -10.51 -1.19 3.26
C GLN A 14 -11.31 -0.28 2.34
N GLN A 15 -11.72 -0.83 1.22
CA GLN A 15 -12.31 -0.06 0.13
C GLN A 15 -13.52 0.76 0.57
N ASP A 16 -14.43 0.12 1.25
CA ASP A 16 -15.70 0.78 1.60
C ASP A 16 -15.54 1.84 2.68
N ASP A 17 -14.43 1.80 3.40
CA ASP A 17 -14.16 2.75 4.47
C ASP A 17 -13.15 3.81 4.07
N ASP A 18 -12.70 3.79 2.81
CA ASP A 18 -11.74 4.76 2.29
C ASP A 18 -10.52 4.88 3.20
N ARG A 19 -9.91 3.74 3.52
CA ARG A 19 -8.71 3.78 4.36
C ARG A 19 -7.79 2.60 4.12
N ILE A 20 -6.56 2.78 4.52
CA ILE A 20 -5.58 1.71 4.59
C ILE A 20 -5.16 1.58 6.04
N SER A 21 -5.30 0.39 6.59
CA SER A 21 -4.86 0.12 7.95
C SER A 21 -3.44 -0.41 7.94
N ILE A 22 -2.60 0.12 8.79
CA ILE A 22 -1.21 -0.31 8.91
C ILE A 22 -1.06 -1.11 10.18
N TYR A 23 -0.62 -2.35 10.05
CA TYR A 23 -0.39 -3.22 11.19
C TYR A 23 1.09 -3.49 11.34
N THR A 24 1.55 -3.62 12.58
CA THR A 24 2.87 -4.19 12.82
C THR A 24 2.70 -5.69 13.00
N VAL A 25 3.66 -6.44 12.51
CA VAL A 25 3.63 -7.90 12.56
C VAL A 25 4.80 -8.35 13.42
N ASP A 26 4.52 -9.13 14.46
CA ASP A 26 5.58 -9.70 15.27
C ASP A 26 6.23 -10.82 14.45
N PRO A 27 7.51 -10.71 14.12
CA PRO A 27 8.14 -11.73 13.26
C PRO A 27 8.25 -13.10 13.90
N GLU A 28 8.16 -13.17 15.21
CA GLU A 28 8.28 -14.48 15.88
C GLU A 28 6.94 -15.16 16.03
N THR A 29 5.89 -14.44 16.31
CA THR A 29 4.59 -15.05 16.56
C THR A 29 3.60 -14.85 15.44
N GLY A 30 3.84 -13.87 14.55
CA GLY A 30 2.89 -13.51 13.52
C GLY A 30 1.74 -12.65 14.04
N GLU A 31 1.82 -12.24 15.29
CA GLU A 31 0.72 -11.47 15.88
C GLU A 31 0.65 -10.09 15.26
N LEU A 32 -0.56 -9.61 14.99
CA LEU A 32 -0.79 -8.32 14.37
C LEU A 32 -1.24 -7.31 15.41
N SER A 33 -0.72 -6.10 15.31
CA SER A 33 -1.16 -4.99 16.15
C SER A 33 -1.44 -3.79 15.26
N LEU A 34 -2.60 -3.19 15.40
CA LEU A 34 -2.95 -2.02 14.58
C LEU A 34 -2.07 -0.84 14.99
N GLN A 35 -1.36 -0.28 14.03
CA GLN A 35 -0.53 0.88 14.25
C GLN A 35 -1.31 2.15 13.98
N GLU A 36 -1.94 2.25 12.82
CA GLU A 36 -2.75 3.42 12.49
C GLU A 36 -3.61 3.16 11.27
N ASP A 37 -4.66 3.94 11.11
CA ASP A 37 -5.50 3.96 9.92
C ASP A 37 -5.17 5.22 9.15
N VAL A 38 -4.98 5.09 7.84
CA VAL A 38 -4.67 6.21 6.98
C VAL A 38 -5.88 6.44 6.08
N ALA A 39 -6.41 7.65 6.09
CA ALA A 39 -7.54 7.99 5.21
C ALA A 39 -7.05 8.05 3.77
N VAL A 40 -7.71 7.33 2.88
CA VAL A 40 -7.38 7.29 1.47
C VAL A 40 -8.68 7.32 0.69
N ASP A 41 -9.05 8.48 0.19
CA ASP A 41 -10.29 8.62 -0.57
C ASP A 41 -10.20 7.92 -1.91
N GLY A 42 -11.32 7.51 -2.44
CA GLY A 42 -11.37 6.94 -3.79
C GLY A 42 -11.49 5.43 -3.85
N GLY A 43 -11.70 4.78 -2.72
CA GLY A 43 -11.92 3.33 -2.70
C GLY A 43 -10.65 2.52 -2.90
N PRO A 44 -9.70 2.57 -1.97
CA PRO A 44 -8.46 1.80 -2.11
C PRO A 44 -8.73 0.30 -2.08
N ALA A 45 -8.16 -0.41 -3.02
CA ALA A 45 -8.37 -1.86 -3.08
C ALA A 45 -7.09 -2.61 -3.43
N PRO A 46 -6.63 -2.70 -4.70
CA PRO A 46 -5.39 -3.45 -4.93
C PRO A 46 -4.18 -2.67 -4.45
N LEU A 47 -3.23 -3.35 -3.86
CA LEU A 47 -2.00 -2.75 -3.36
C LEU A 47 -0.80 -3.50 -3.94
N ALA A 48 0.27 -2.77 -4.19
CA ALA A 48 1.54 -3.38 -4.58
C ALA A 48 2.71 -2.56 -4.05
N LEU A 49 3.73 -3.23 -3.56
CA LEU A 49 4.95 -2.56 -3.13
C LEU A 49 5.95 -2.54 -4.28
N SER A 50 6.75 -1.49 -4.34
CA SER A 50 7.87 -1.48 -5.28
C SER A 50 8.87 -2.56 -4.87
N PRO A 51 9.73 -3.01 -5.78
CA PRO A 51 10.70 -4.06 -5.45
C PRO A 51 11.61 -3.70 -4.27
N ASN A 52 11.97 -2.43 -4.12
CA ASN A 52 12.80 -1.99 -3.01
C ASN A 52 11.98 -1.68 -1.75
N LYS A 53 10.65 -1.82 -1.84
CA LYS A 53 9.72 -1.62 -0.73
C LYS A 53 9.67 -0.21 -0.19
N GLU A 54 10.07 0.75 -1.00
CA GLU A 54 10.04 2.17 -0.60
C GLU A 54 8.77 2.87 -1.06
N LEU A 55 8.04 2.26 -2.00
CA LEU A 55 6.81 2.85 -2.50
C LEU A 55 5.67 1.85 -2.43
N LEU A 56 4.49 2.34 -2.11
CA LEU A 56 3.26 1.56 -2.11
C LEU A 56 2.35 2.16 -3.17
N TYR A 57 1.91 1.33 -4.11
CA TYR A 57 0.98 1.76 -5.14
C TYR A 57 -0.40 1.26 -4.77
N VAL A 58 -1.37 2.16 -4.85
CA VAL A 58 -2.72 1.90 -4.39
C VAL A 58 -3.69 2.12 -5.54
N GLY A 59 -4.38 1.07 -5.95
CA GLY A 59 -5.43 1.22 -6.95
C GLY A 59 -6.67 1.77 -6.29
N LEU A 60 -7.18 2.89 -6.80
CA LEU A 60 -8.37 3.53 -6.27
C LEU A 60 -9.53 3.21 -7.21
N ARG A 61 -10.35 2.25 -6.82
CA ARG A 61 -11.42 1.75 -7.70
C ARG A 61 -12.50 2.80 -7.92
N GLY A 62 -12.87 3.51 -6.89
CA GLY A 62 -13.95 4.48 -7.00
C GLY A 62 -13.57 5.70 -7.82
N SER A 63 -12.35 6.20 -7.66
CA SER A 63 -11.91 7.38 -8.39
C SER A 63 -11.15 7.04 -9.67
N GLN A 64 -10.87 5.77 -9.91
CA GLN A 64 -10.18 5.31 -11.13
C GLN A 64 -8.80 5.95 -11.27
N GLN A 65 -7.98 5.72 -10.25
CA GLN A 65 -6.63 6.27 -10.22
C GLN A 65 -5.67 5.27 -9.61
N ILE A 66 -4.37 5.51 -9.79
CA ILE A 66 -3.35 4.83 -8.99
C ILE A 66 -2.67 5.92 -8.18
N ALA A 67 -2.70 5.78 -6.87
CA ALA A 67 -1.99 6.68 -5.96
C ALA A 67 -0.67 6.04 -5.55
N THR A 68 0.33 6.86 -5.34
CA THR A 68 1.64 6.41 -4.89
C THR A 68 1.94 7.01 -3.54
N TYR A 69 2.37 6.17 -2.62
CA TYR A 69 2.77 6.59 -1.28
C TYR A 69 4.19 6.16 -1.04
N ARG A 70 4.94 6.98 -0.31
CA ARG A 70 6.27 6.61 0.15
C ARG A 70 6.10 5.85 1.45
N VAL A 71 6.80 4.74 1.58
CA VAL A 71 6.83 3.96 2.81
C VAL A 71 8.04 4.41 3.61
N GLU A 72 7.78 4.97 4.78
CA GLU A 72 8.88 5.48 5.59
C GLU A 72 9.45 4.38 6.45
N SER A 73 10.76 4.30 6.52
CA SER A 73 11.43 3.30 7.30
C SER A 73 12.07 3.97 8.52
N PRO A 74 12.00 3.37 9.68
CA PRO A 74 11.47 2.04 9.99
C PRO A 74 10.00 2.04 10.41
N SER A 75 9.34 3.18 10.40
CA SER A 75 8.00 3.29 10.97
C SER A 75 6.92 2.60 10.16
N GLY A 76 7.13 2.44 8.86
CA GLY A 76 6.10 1.92 7.97
C GLY A 76 5.01 2.92 7.64
N ARG A 77 5.16 4.17 8.06
CA ARG A 77 4.13 5.18 7.80
C ARG A 77 4.11 5.56 6.34
N LEU A 78 2.96 5.98 5.87
CA LEU A 78 2.77 6.33 4.46
C LEU A 78 2.70 7.83 4.30
N SER A 79 3.39 8.36 3.29
CA SER A 79 3.26 9.76 2.91
C SER A 79 2.96 9.84 1.43
N VAL A 80 2.06 10.73 1.07
CA VAL A 80 1.55 10.79 -0.29
C VAL A 80 2.62 11.34 -1.24
N VAL A 81 2.76 10.70 -2.39
CA VAL A 81 3.63 11.19 -3.46
C VAL A 81 2.78 11.82 -4.56
N GLY A 82 1.72 11.16 -4.96
CA GLY A 82 0.87 11.67 -6.03
C GLY A 82 -0.06 10.61 -6.55
N SER A 83 -0.78 10.92 -7.62
CA SER A 83 -1.66 9.96 -8.25
C SER A 83 -1.77 10.23 -9.74
N VAL A 84 -2.15 9.22 -10.49
CA VAL A 84 -2.38 9.35 -11.93
C VAL A 84 -3.74 8.78 -12.26
N PRO A 85 -4.45 9.37 -13.23
CA PRO A 85 -5.77 8.86 -13.59
C PRO A 85 -5.66 7.62 -14.46
N LEU A 86 -6.67 6.77 -14.37
CA LEU A 86 -6.79 5.58 -15.19
C LEU A 86 -8.09 5.67 -15.98
N GLN A 87 -8.25 4.75 -16.94
CA GLN A 87 -9.46 4.73 -17.74
C GLN A 87 -10.48 3.69 -17.26
N GLY A 88 -10.23 3.05 -16.14
CA GLY A 88 -11.14 2.07 -15.60
C GLY A 88 -10.85 1.82 -14.14
N GLU A 89 -11.60 0.89 -13.55
CA GLU A 89 -11.43 0.55 -12.15
C GLU A 89 -10.30 -0.44 -11.99
N PRO A 90 -9.24 -0.08 -11.28
CA PRO A 90 -8.13 -1.03 -11.10
C PRO A 90 -8.52 -2.10 -10.09
N VAL A 91 -8.45 -3.35 -10.49
CA VAL A 91 -8.72 -4.46 -9.60
C VAL A 91 -7.47 -5.26 -9.27
N TYR A 92 -6.38 -4.97 -9.95
CA TYR A 92 -5.11 -5.63 -9.70
C TYR A 92 -3.98 -4.68 -10.09
N VAL A 93 -2.98 -4.57 -9.25
CA VAL A 93 -1.84 -3.70 -9.50
C VAL A 93 -0.58 -4.49 -9.16
N ALA A 94 0.41 -4.42 -10.00
CA ALA A 94 1.70 -5.07 -9.77
C ALA A 94 2.81 -4.24 -10.38
N THR A 95 4.03 -4.42 -9.94
CA THR A 95 5.19 -3.79 -10.55
C THR A 95 6.01 -4.85 -11.27
N ASP A 96 6.79 -4.44 -12.26
CA ASP A 96 7.77 -5.33 -12.84
C ASP A 96 8.97 -5.43 -11.89
N ARG A 97 9.90 -6.31 -12.20
CA ARG A 97 11.03 -6.56 -11.31
C ARG A 97 11.93 -5.36 -11.13
N THR A 98 11.97 -4.46 -12.10
CA THR A 98 12.84 -3.30 -12.04
C THR A 98 12.18 -2.15 -11.29
N GLY A 99 10.86 -2.19 -11.09
CA GLY A 99 10.14 -1.11 -10.46
C GLY A 99 9.91 0.08 -11.39
N ARG A 100 10.19 -0.09 -12.71
CA ARG A 100 10.01 1.01 -13.65
C ARG A 100 8.59 1.09 -14.17
N TYR A 101 7.86 0.00 -14.16
CA TYR A 101 6.51 -0.04 -14.70
C TYR A 101 5.52 -0.57 -13.70
N ILE A 102 4.32 -0.03 -13.74
CA ILE A 102 3.19 -0.53 -12.97
C ILE A 102 2.21 -1.13 -13.95
N LEU A 103 1.76 -2.34 -13.65
CA LEU A 103 0.79 -3.04 -14.45
C LEU A 103 -0.53 -3.03 -13.71
N SER A 104 -1.60 -2.72 -14.41
CA SER A 104 -2.92 -2.67 -13.79
C SER A 104 -3.93 -3.38 -14.67
N ALA A 105 -4.76 -4.19 -14.05
CA ALA A 105 -5.88 -4.83 -14.73
C ALA A 105 -7.15 -4.10 -14.34
N TYR A 106 -8.03 -3.86 -15.33
CA TYR A 106 -9.28 -3.18 -15.08
C TYR A 106 -10.42 -4.17 -15.04
N TYR A 107 -11.38 -3.88 -14.25
CA TYR A 107 -12.57 -4.68 -14.20
C TYR A 107 -13.48 -4.25 -15.33
N TYR A 108 -13.26 -3.18 -15.87
CA TYR A 108 -13.77 -2.55 -17.01
C TYR A 108 -14.43 -1.21 -16.68
#